data_21aa46aafa554a69b1d40d02506ebb4b
#
_entry.id   21aa46aafa554a69b1d40d02506ebb4b
#
_cell.length_a   1.000
_cell.length_b   1.000
_cell.length_c   1.000
_cell.angle_alpha   90.00
_cell.angle_beta   90.00
_cell.angle_gamma   90.00
#
_symmetry.space_group_name_H-M   'P 1'
#
loop_
_entity.id
_entity.type
_entity.pdbx_description
1 polymer ?
#
loop_
_entity_poly.entity_id
_entity_poly.type
_entity_poly.pdbx_seq_one_letter_code
_entity_poly.pdbx_strand_id
1 'polypeptide(L)'
;MEENYGHKPVLLHECLGALAIKPDGIYVDGTLGRAGHSLEIVRRLTTGRLIALDRDETAIEAANRRLGDYLDKVTLVHSNFSALDAVLHELGVHGVDGMLSARGVSSPQLDEAQRGFSYKQDAPLDMRMDESAALTAREVVNTYSYEELRRILFEYGEERYAPAIAKRICQHREQKPIETTLELADIIRSAMPASALREKQHPAKRSFQAIRIAVNDELGELPPMLDAAEKNLEPGGRLAVITFHSLEDRIVKKKLQELAQGCICPPEFPVCVCGRKPKVKLITRKPIVSGEEELAENPRARSAKLRVAEKC
;
A
#
# COMPACT_ATOMS: atom_id res chain seq x y z
N MET A 1 -18.44 8.39 24.31
CA MET A 1 -17.04 7.98 24.63
C MET A 1 -16.30 8.00 23.31
N GLU A 2 -15.37 8.92 23.11
CA GLU A 2 -14.48 8.87 21.94
C GLU A 2 -13.65 7.58 22.08
N GLU A 3 -13.93 6.58 21.24
CA GLU A 3 -13.00 5.46 21.06
C GLU A 3 -11.67 6.07 20.65
N ASN A 4 -10.67 5.90 21.48
CA ASN A 4 -9.32 6.37 21.21
C ASN A 4 -8.76 5.55 20.04
N TYR A 5 -9.04 5.99 18.81
CA TYR A 5 -8.51 5.39 17.56
C TYR A 5 -7.01 5.65 17.42
N GLY A 6 -6.26 5.51 18.47
CA GLY A 6 -4.82 5.61 18.78
C GLY A 6 -3.77 5.82 17.70
N HIS A 7 -4.15 5.97 16.43
CA HIS A 7 -3.21 6.15 15.34
C HIS A 7 -3.54 7.39 14.52
N LYS A 8 -2.60 8.34 14.52
CA LYS A 8 -2.63 9.46 13.57
C LYS A 8 -2.34 8.93 12.16
N PRO A 9 -3.11 9.36 11.14
CA PRO A 9 -2.80 9.02 9.75
C PRO A 9 -1.42 9.56 9.36
N VAL A 10 -0.67 8.77 8.61
CA VAL A 10 0.69 9.12 8.17
C VAL A 10 0.62 10.23 7.12
N LEU A 11 1.46 11.29 7.26
CA LEU A 11 1.54 12.42 6.33
C LEU A 11 0.18 13.08 6.09
N LEU A 12 -0.66 13.18 7.13
CA LEU A 12 -2.04 13.66 7.00
C LEU A 12 -2.11 15.07 6.38
N HIS A 13 -1.38 16.03 6.94
CA HIS A 13 -1.40 17.41 6.48
C HIS A 13 -0.88 17.55 5.05
N GLU A 14 0.16 16.82 4.73
CA GLU A 14 0.77 16.79 3.41
C GLU A 14 -0.19 16.18 2.37
N CYS A 15 -0.92 15.12 2.72
CA CYS A 15 -1.93 14.51 1.84
C CYS A 15 -3.09 15.45 1.57
N LEU A 16 -3.64 16.09 2.61
CA LEU A 16 -4.75 17.03 2.46
C LEU A 16 -4.35 18.26 1.64
N GLY A 17 -3.14 18.80 1.87
CA GLY A 17 -2.58 19.88 1.07
C GLY A 17 -2.32 19.46 -0.38
N ALA A 18 -1.84 18.22 -0.58
CA ALA A 18 -1.57 17.68 -1.91
C ALA A 18 -2.85 17.49 -2.72
N LEU A 19 -3.93 17.00 -2.10
CA LEU A 19 -5.22 16.79 -2.76
C LEU A 19 -5.91 18.10 -3.16
N ALA A 20 -5.58 19.24 -2.54
CA ALA A 20 -6.20 20.53 -2.80
C ALA A 20 -7.74 20.44 -2.83
N ILE A 21 -8.31 19.95 -1.74
CA ILE A 21 -9.72 19.54 -1.65
C ILE A 21 -10.67 20.72 -1.96
N LYS A 22 -11.53 20.50 -2.96
CA LYS A 22 -12.66 21.37 -3.29
C LYS A 22 -13.89 20.93 -2.51
N PRO A 23 -14.68 21.86 -1.91
CA PRO A 23 -15.83 21.51 -1.08
C PRO A 23 -16.96 20.75 -1.78
N ASP A 24 -17.04 20.89 -3.09
CA ASP A 24 -18.03 20.25 -3.97
C ASP A 24 -17.46 19.09 -4.81
N GLY A 25 -16.17 18.76 -4.64
CA GLY A 25 -15.45 17.76 -5.41
C GLY A 25 -15.77 16.32 -5.03
N ILE A 26 -15.43 15.41 -5.93
CA ILE A 26 -15.53 13.97 -5.73
C ILE A 26 -14.12 13.41 -5.47
N TYR A 27 -13.98 12.70 -4.36
CA TYR A 27 -12.69 12.14 -3.95
C TYR A 27 -12.76 10.63 -3.78
N VAL A 28 -11.61 9.96 -3.99
CA VAL A 28 -11.45 8.54 -3.71
C VAL A 28 -10.36 8.35 -2.67
N ASP A 29 -10.65 7.58 -1.63
CA ASP A 29 -9.66 6.97 -0.75
C ASP A 29 -9.61 5.47 -1.07
N GLY A 30 -8.55 5.03 -1.73
CA GLY A 30 -8.38 3.65 -2.18
C GLY A 30 -7.83 2.70 -1.11
N THR A 31 -7.59 3.21 0.10
CA THR A 31 -6.99 2.46 1.22
C THR A 31 -7.53 3.01 2.53
N LEU A 32 -8.83 2.84 2.72
CA LEU A 32 -9.61 3.42 3.80
C LEU A 32 -9.05 3.16 5.20
N GLY A 33 -8.63 1.92 5.46
CA GLY A 33 -8.14 1.50 6.78
C GLY A 33 -9.12 1.89 7.90
N ARG A 34 -8.63 2.59 8.92
CA ARG A 34 -9.48 3.12 10.01
C ARG A 34 -10.06 4.51 9.71
N ALA A 35 -10.20 4.87 8.43
CA ALA A 35 -10.78 6.13 7.95
C ALA A 35 -10.11 7.41 8.47
N GLY A 36 -8.82 7.38 8.77
CA GLY A 36 -8.14 8.56 9.32
C GLY A 36 -8.01 9.70 8.31
N HIS A 37 -7.56 9.42 7.11
CA HIS A 37 -7.52 10.39 6.01
C HIS A 37 -8.93 10.71 5.52
N SER A 38 -9.78 9.69 5.33
CA SER A 38 -11.16 9.82 4.88
C SER A 38 -11.97 10.78 5.74
N LEU A 39 -11.86 10.72 7.08
CA LEU A 39 -12.55 11.62 7.98
C LEU A 39 -12.13 13.08 7.75
N GLU A 40 -10.85 13.34 7.55
CA GLU A 40 -10.34 14.68 7.31
C GLU A 40 -10.65 15.20 5.90
N ILE A 41 -10.79 14.31 4.91
CA ILE A 41 -11.30 14.66 3.58
C ILE A 41 -12.77 15.06 3.67
N VAL A 42 -13.62 14.19 4.23
CA VAL A 42 -15.07 14.43 4.26
C VAL A 42 -15.47 15.66 5.08
N ARG A 43 -14.72 16.01 6.14
CA ARG A 43 -14.92 17.24 6.90
C ARG A 43 -14.75 18.52 6.08
N ARG A 44 -14.03 18.45 4.96
CA ARG A 44 -13.79 19.58 4.03
C ARG A 44 -14.80 19.64 2.89
N LEU A 45 -15.64 18.60 2.77
CA LEU A 45 -16.69 18.54 1.75
C LEU A 45 -17.98 19.18 2.28
N THR A 46 -18.63 19.96 1.41
CA THR A 46 -19.98 20.51 1.64
C THR A 46 -21.01 19.73 0.85
N THR A 47 -21.00 19.86 -0.48
CA THR A 47 -21.85 19.13 -1.43
C THR A 47 -21.10 18.01 -2.16
N GLY A 48 -19.78 17.96 -2.02
CA GLY A 48 -18.95 16.92 -2.56
C GLY A 48 -19.13 15.57 -1.86
N ARG A 49 -18.52 14.52 -2.41
CA ARG A 49 -18.60 13.17 -1.84
C ARG A 49 -17.26 12.45 -1.83
N LEU A 50 -17.15 11.48 -0.94
CA LEU A 50 -16.00 10.57 -0.82
C LEU A 50 -16.44 9.14 -1.16
N ILE A 51 -15.67 8.47 -2.01
CA ILE A 51 -15.77 7.05 -2.28
C ILE A 51 -14.56 6.40 -1.64
N ALA A 52 -14.77 5.52 -0.68
CA ALA A 52 -13.69 4.94 0.10
C ALA A 52 -13.71 3.41 -0.02
N LEU A 53 -12.56 2.86 -0.45
CA LEU A 53 -12.40 1.44 -0.72
C LEU A 53 -11.44 0.81 0.30
N ASP A 54 -11.73 -0.41 0.70
CA ASP A 54 -10.77 -1.29 1.34
C ASP A 54 -11.06 -2.74 0.98
N ARG A 55 -10.01 -3.57 0.96
CA ARG A 55 -10.13 -5.02 0.78
C ARG A 55 -10.38 -5.75 2.11
N ASP A 56 -10.13 -5.10 3.25
CA ASP A 56 -10.36 -5.63 4.59
C ASP A 56 -11.74 -5.24 5.08
N GLU A 57 -12.63 -6.22 5.21
CA GLU A 57 -14.00 -5.99 5.68
C GLU A 57 -14.03 -5.37 7.08
N THR A 58 -13.08 -5.74 7.94
CA THR A 58 -12.96 -5.15 9.29
C THR A 58 -12.63 -3.66 9.25
N ALA A 59 -11.90 -3.22 8.22
CA ALA A 59 -11.65 -1.80 7.96
C ALA A 59 -12.92 -1.06 7.55
N ILE A 60 -13.74 -1.65 6.66
CA ILE A 60 -15.04 -1.10 6.24
C ILE A 60 -15.97 -0.93 7.45
N GLU A 61 -16.08 -1.95 8.31
CA GLU A 61 -16.91 -1.86 9.53
C GLU A 61 -16.44 -0.77 10.48
N ALA A 62 -15.12 -0.69 10.72
CA ALA A 62 -14.55 0.34 11.59
C ALA A 62 -14.75 1.75 11.03
N ALA A 63 -14.59 1.91 9.72
CA ALA A 63 -14.81 3.17 9.03
C ALA A 63 -16.28 3.60 9.07
N ASN A 64 -17.20 2.65 8.90
CA ASN A 64 -18.65 2.93 9.00
C ASN A 64 -19.00 3.53 10.38
N ARG A 65 -18.44 2.97 11.47
CA ARG A 65 -18.63 3.55 12.81
C ARG A 65 -17.99 4.93 12.94
N ARG A 66 -16.76 5.11 12.44
CA ARG A 66 -16.01 6.35 12.58
C ARG A 66 -16.56 7.50 11.75
N LEU A 67 -17.12 7.20 10.58
CA LEU A 67 -17.67 8.18 9.64
C LEU A 67 -19.18 8.37 9.81
N GLY A 68 -19.80 7.81 10.85
CA GLY A 68 -21.24 7.77 11.06
C GLY A 68 -21.97 9.10 10.78
N ASP A 69 -21.40 10.22 11.24
CA ASP A 69 -21.99 11.58 11.04
C ASP A 69 -21.87 12.10 9.60
N TYR A 70 -21.16 11.39 8.72
CA TYR A 70 -20.83 11.81 7.35
C TYR A 70 -21.25 10.80 6.28
N LEU A 71 -22.01 9.76 6.65
CA LEU A 71 -22.40 8.69 5.72
C LEU A 71 -23.29 9.17 4.56
N ASP A 72 -23.91 10.33 4.70
CA ASP A 72 -24.61 11.02 3.62
C ASP A 72 -23.70 11.46 2.47
N LYS A 73 -22.41 11.66 2.75
CA LYS A 73 -21.36 12.09 1.81
C LYS A 73 -20.37 11.00 1.46
N VAL A 74 -20.44 9.83 2.11
CA VAL A 74 -19.45 8.76 1.97
C VAL A 74 -20.07 7.50 1.41
N THR A 75 -19.46 6.93 0.38
CA THR A 75 -19.76 5.59 -0.11
C THR A 75 -18.62 4.66 0.27
N LEU A 76 -18.89 3.68 1.16
CA LEU A 76 -17.92 2.66 1.54
C LEU A 76 -18.06 1.45 0.60
N VAL A 77 -16.95 0.98 0.05
CA VAL A 77 -16.93 -0.13 -0.89
C VAL A 77 -15.90 -1.17 -0.46
N HIS A 78 -16.36 -2.40 -0.18
CA HIS A 78 -15.46 -3.53 0.05
C HIS A 78 -14.91 -3.99 -1.31
N SER A 79 -13.74 -3.51 -1.68
CA SER A 79 -13.09 -3.79 -2.95
C SER A 79 -11.61 -3.47 -2.92
N ASN A 80 -10.87 -4.09 -3.81
CA ASN A 80 -9.49 -3.71 -4.07
C ASN A 80 -9.42 -2.44 -4.92
N PHE A 81 -8.44 -1.58 -4.65
CA PHE A 81 -8.24 -0.37 -5.44
C PHE A 81 -7.91 -0.63 -6.92
N SER A 82 -7.35 -1.80 -7.25
CA SER A 82 -7.16 -2.20 -8.65
C SER A 82 -8.48 -2.30 -9.44
N ALA A 83 -9.61 -2.50 -8.74
CA ALA A 83 -10.95 -2.53 -9.33
C ALA A 83 -11.64 -1.16 -9.41
N LEU A 84 -10.94 -0.06 -9.11
CA LEU A 84 -11.48 1.30 -9.05
C LEU A 84 -12.32 1.68 -10.27
N ASP A 85 -11.86 1.34 -11.47
CA ASP A 85 -12.57 1.66 -12.73
C ASP A 85 -13.97 1.04 -12.76
N ALA A 86 -14.11 -0.23 -12.36
CA ALA A 86 -15.38 -0.93 -12.27
C ALA A 86 -16.28 -0.31 -11.18
N VAL A 87 -15.73 -0.02 -10.01
CA VAL A 87 -16.45 0.59 -8.90
C VAL A 87 -17.01 1.96 -9.29
N LEU A 88 -16.21 2.83 -9.91
CA LEU A 88 -16.69 4.14 -10.34
C LEU A 88 -17.77 4.04 -11.40
N HIS A 89 -17.63 3.09 -12.33
CA HIS A 89 -18.66 2.82 -13.36
C HIS A 89 -19.99 2.38 -12.75
N GLU A 90 -19.97 1.44 -11.79
CA GLU A 90 -21.16 0.98 -11.08
C GLU A 90 -21.86 2.09 -10.29
N LEU A 91 -21.08 3.01 -9.72
CA LEU A 91 -21.59 4.17 -8.99
C LEU A 91 -22.03 5.33 -9.91
N GLY A 92 -21.91 5.19 -11.24
CA GLY A 92 -22.22 6.23 -12.20
C GLY A 92 -21.32 7.47 -12.09
N VAL A 93 -20.06 7.29 -11.67
CA VAL A 93 -19.06 8.36 -11.52
C VAL A 93 -18.13 8.36 -12.71
N HIS A 94 -18.12 9.45 -13.47
CA HIS A 94 -17.35 9.55 -14.71
C HIS A 94 -16.01 10.24 -14.54
N GLY A 95 -15.77 10.89 -13.40
CA GLY A 95 -14.51 11.54 -13.08
C GLY A 95 -14.45 11.96 -11.63
N VAL A 96 -13.23 12.14 -11.11
CA VAL A 96 -12.99 12.52 -9.70
C VAL A 96 -11.93 13.61 -9.61
N ASP A 97 -12.07 14.51 -8.61
CA ASP A 97 -11.18 15.64 -8.38
C ASP A 97 -9.88 15.24 -7.66
N GLY A 98 -9.87 14.11 -6.98
CA GLY A 98 -8.66 13.62 -6.32
C GLY A 98 -8.76 12.20 -5.82
N MET A 99 -7.60 11.57 -5.73
CA MET A 99 -7.43 10.20 -5.25
C MET A 99 -6.28 10.11 -4.27
N LEU A 100 -6.51 9.39 -3.16
CA LEU A 100 -5.52 9.02 -2.17
C LEU A 100 -5.35 7.51 -2.15
N SER A 101 -4.12 7.05 -2.03
CA SER A 101 -3.80 5.67 -1.68
C SER A 101 -2.63 5.65 -0.68
N ALA A 102 -2.86 5.10 0.52
CA ALA A 102 -1.83 4.90 1.54
C ALA A 102 -1.51 3.40 1.63
N ARG A 103 -0.54 2.96 0.83
CA ARG A 103 -0.21 1.53 0.66
C ARG A 103 0.41 0.92 1.94
N GLY A 104 0.31 -0.41 2.04
CA GLY A 104 0.93 -1.19 3.11
C GLY A 104 -0.05 -1.71 4.17
N VAL A 105 0.51 -2.28 5.22
CA VAL A 105 -0.25 -2.89 6.33
C VAL A 105 -0.79 -1.81 7.24
N SER A 106 -2.05 -1.89 7.57
CA SER A 106 -2.66 -1.00 8.55
C SER A 106 -2.12 -1.29 9.97
N SER A 107 -2.19 -0.29 10.85
CA SER A 107 -1.75 -0.49 12.25
C SER A 107 -2.48 -1.63 12.94
N PRO A 108 -3.82 -1.77 12.85
CA PRO A 108 -4.52 -2.92 13.45
C PRO A 108 -4.02 -4.26 12.93
N GLN A 109 -3.80 -4.40 11.61
CA GLN A 109 -3.24 -5.64 11.06
C GLN A 109 -1.90 -6.02 11.67
N LEU A 110 -1.06 -5.04 12.05
CA LEU A 110 0.21 -5.29 12.74
C LEU A 110 0.05 -5.55 14.24
N ASP A 111 -0.95 -4.95 14.88
CA ASP A 111 -1.16 -5.01 16.34
C ASP A 111 -2.01 -6.22 16.76
N GLU A 112 -2.90 -6.67 15.89
CA GLU A 112 -3.71 -7.87 16.09
C GLU A 112 -2.87 -9.12 15.77
N ALA A 113 -2.34 -9.78 16.81
CA ALA A 113 -1.43 -10.93 16.66
C ALA A 113 -2.01 -12.02 15.73
N GLN A 114 -3.31 -12.30 15.84
CA GLN A 114 -4.00 -13.35 15.05
C GLN A 114 -3.96 -13.14 13.55
N ARG A 115 -3.72 -11.89 13.08
CA ARG A 115 -3.56 -11.59 11.66
C ARG A 115 -2.20 -12.07 11.08
N GLY A 116 -1.25 -12.49 11.93
CA GLY A 116 0.01 -13.12 11.52
C GLY A 116 1.04 -12.22 10.84
N PHE A 117 0.91 -10.89 10.88
CA PHE A 117 1.86 -9.97 10.25
C PHE A 117 3.13 -9.74 11.06
N SER A 118 3.09 -10.01 12.37
CA SER A 118 4.19 -9.70 13.29
C SER A 118 5.13 -10.89 13.48
N TYR A 119 6.43 -10.66 13.37
CA TYR A 119 7.48 -11.61 13.74
C TYR A 119 7.89 -11.50 15.22
N LYS A 120 7.15 -10.75 16.04
CA LYS A 120 7.46 -10.50 17.45
C LYS A 120 6.53 -11.23 18.41
N GLN A 121 5.37 -11.64 17.93
CA GLN A 121 4.34 -12.32 18.69
C GLN A 121 4.02 -13.64 18.00
N ASP A 122 3.79 -14.70 18.77
CA ASP A 122 3.40 -15.98 18.21
C ASP A 122 1.91 -15.98 17.84
N ALA A 123 1.66 -16.35 16.59
CA ALA A 123 0.32 -16.34 16.03
C ALA A 123 0.26 -17.26 14.80
N PRO A 124 -0.95 -17.62 14.31
CA PRO A 124 -1.10 -18.33 13.05
C PRO A 124 -0.41 -17.59 11.89
N LEU A 125 0.19 -18.33 10.99
CA LEU A 125 0.92 -17.77 9.85
C LEU A 125 -0.03 -17.43 8.71
N ASP A 126 -0.77 -16.32 8.85
CA ASP A 126 -1.84 -15.88 7.93
C ASP A 126 -1.35 -14.81 6.95
N MET A 127 -1.16 -13.59 7.39
CA MET A 127 -0.73 -12.38 6.62
C MET A 127 -1.71 -11.92 5.52
N ARG A 128 -2.93 -12.43 5.45
CA ARG A 128 -3.93 -11.90 4.50
C ARG A 128 -4.42 -10.53 4.94
N MET A 129 -4.49 -9.58 4.03
CA MET A 129 -5.18 -8.31 4.24
C MET A 129 -6.69 -8.50 4.07
N ASP A 130 -7.10 -9.29 3.08
CA ASP A 130 -8.46 -9.77 2.87
C ASP A 130 -8.58 -11.19 3.42
N GLU A 131 -9.30 -11.38 4.52
CA GLU A 131 -9.46 -12.69 5.15
C GLU A 131 -10.27 -13.68 4.31
N SER A 132 -11.01 -13.22 3.31
CA SER A 132 -11.73 -14.07 2.35
C SER A 132 -10.83 -14.68 1.28
N ALA A 133 -9.61 -14.13 1.08
CA ALA A 133 -8.65 -14.65 0.11
C ALA A 133 -8.16 -16.05 0.50
N ALA A 134 -7.89 -16.90 -0.50
CA ALA A 134 -7.49 -18.28 -0.25
C ALA A 134 -6.03 -18.43 0.20
N LEU A 135 -5.11 -17.62 -0.34
CA LEU A 135 -3.67 -17.77 -0.13
C LEU A 135 -3.24 -17.17 1.20
N THR A 136 -2.70 -17.98 2.10
CA THR A 136 -2.11 -17.55 3.38
C THR A 136 -0.58 -17.63 3.36
N ALA A 137 0.09 -16.97 4.31
CA ALA A 137 1.53 -17.11 4.48
C ALA A 137 1.94 -18.56 4.82
N ARG A 138 1.08 -19.30 5.54
CA ARG A 138 1.25 -20.72 5.80
C ARG A 138 1.33 -21.52 4.51
N GLU A 139 0.45 -21.28 3.57
CA GLU A 139 0.48 -21.94 2.27
C GLU A 139 1.71 -21.56 1.47
N VAL A 140 2.09 -20.28 1.41
CA VAL A 140 3.30 -19.85 0.72
C VAL A 140 4.53 -20.60 1.23
N VAL A 141 4.77 -20.66 2.54
CA VAL A 141 5.98 -21.31 3.09
C VAL A 141 5.94 -22.81 2.98
N ASN A 142 4.75 -23.44 3.03
CA ASN A 142 4.63 -24.90 3.01
C ASN A 142 4.48 -25.50 1.61
N THR A 143 4.03 -24.72 0.60
CA THR A 143 3.72 -25.28 -0.73
C THR A 143 4.60 -24.75 -1.86
N TYR A 144 5.09 -23.51 -1.77
CA TYR A 144 5.93 -22.93 -2.84
C TYR A 144 7.23 -23.73 -2.99
N SER A 145 7.69 -23.90 -4.24
CA SER A 145 8.98 -24.51 -4.54
C SER A 145 10.14 -23.71 -3.94
N TYR A 146 11.32 -24.35 -3.86
CA TYR A 146 12.54 -23.64 -3.43
C TYR A 146 12.82 -22.41 -4.31
N GLU A 147 12.64 -22.55 -5.61
CA GLU A 147 12.88 -21.49 -6.60
C GLU A 147 11.92 -20.33 -6.39
N GLU A 148 10.64 -20.59 -6.15
CA GLU A 148 9.62 -19.57 -5.87
C GLU A 148 9.90 -18.86 -4.54
N LEU A 149 10.19 -19.61 -3.47
CA LEU A 149 10.57 -19.01 -2.18
C LEU A 149 11.81 -18.14 -2.31
N ARG A 150 12.86 -18.64 -2.97
CA ARG A 150 14.09 -17.87 -3.23
C ARG A 150 13.79 -16.59 -4.00
N ARG A 151 12.94 -16.69 -5.05
CA ARG A 151 12.57 -15.55 -5.89
C ARG A 151 11.84 -14.49 -5.07
N ILE A 152 10.77 -14.84 -4.34
CA ILE A 152 10.01 -13.85 -3.57
C ILE A 152 10.86 -13.22 -2.46
N LEU A 153 11.67 -13.99 -1.76
CA LEU A 153 12.57 -13.48 -0.72
C LEU A 153 13.59 -12.48 -1.29
N PHE A 154 14.13 -12.75 -2.47
CA PHE A 154 15.08 -11.88 -3.14
C PHE A 154 14.40 -10.64 -3.75
N GLU A 155 13.34 -10.83 -4.54
CA GLU A 155 12.70 -9.75 -5.30
C GLU A 155 11.83 -8.86 -4.41
N TYR A 156 11.04 -9.43 -3.48
CA TYR A 156 10.09 -8.70 -2.64
C TYR A 156 10.67 -8.32 -1.27
N GLY A 157 11.64 -9.09 -0.78
CA GLY A 157 12.33 -8.79 0.48
C GLY A 157 13.62 -8.00 0.32
N GLU A 158 14.17 -7.92 -0.90
CA GLU A 158 15.56 -7.48 -1.12
C GLU A 158 16.52 -8.23 -0.15
N GLU A 159 16.24 -9.55 0.10
CA GLU A 159 16.92 -10.38 1.09
C GLU A 159 18.13 -11.09 0.46
N ARG A 160 19.32 -10.69 0.88
CA ARG A 160 20.58 -11.26 0.35
C ARG A 160 20.80 -12.72 0.74
N TYR A 161 20.19 -13.17 1.84
CA TYR A 161 20.26 -14.57 2.30
C TYR A 161 19.12 -15.44 1.79
N ALA A 162 18.36 -14.95 0.81
CA ALA A 162 17.23 -15.64 0.22
C ALA A 162 17.48 -17.12 -0.12
N PRO A 163 18.63 -17.52 -0.73
CA PRO A 163 18.90 -18.94 -1.02
C PRO A 163 19.00 -19.81 0.24
N ALA A 164 19.68 -19.31 1.28
CA ALA A 164 19.86 -20.04 2.53
C ALA A 164 18.54 -20.17 3.30
N ILE A 165 17.77 -19.10 3.35
CA ILE A 165 16.47 -19.06 4.02
C ILE A 165 15.47 -19.97 3.31
N ALA A 166 15.34 -19.89 1.97
CA ALA A 166 14.47 -20.76 1.20
C ALA A 166 14.82 -22.24 1.40
N LYS A 167 16.13 -22.59 1.37
CA LYS A 167 16.59 -23.96 1.62
C LYS A 167 16.20 -24.42 3.02
N ARG A 168 16.37 -23.56 4.04
CA ARG A 168 16.04 -23.90 5.42
C ARG A 168 14.54 -24.10 5.62
N ILE A 169 13.69 -23.27 5.01
CA ILE A 169 12.24 -23.43 5.01
C ILE A 169 11.85 -24.79 4.40
N CYS A 170 12.39 -25.11 3.22
CA CYS A 170 12.12 -26.41 2.57
C CYS A 170 12.53 -27.59 3.44
N GLN A 171 13.73 -27.57 4.03
CA GLN A 171 14.21 -28.62 4.92
C GLN A 171 13.34 -28.80 6.17
N HIS A 172 12.85 -27.68 6.74
CA HIS A 172 12.02 -27.74 7.96
C HIS A 172 10.65 -28.36 7.67
N ARG A 173 9.99 -27.91 6.60
CA ARG A 173 8.64 -28.36 6.24
C ARG A 173 8.56 -29.84 5.81
N GLU A 174 9.69 -30.43 5.38
CA GLU A 174 9.79 -31.88 5.12
C GLU A 174 9.61 -32.72 6.40
N GLN A 175 9.92 -32.12 7.56
CA GLN A 175 9.78 -32.80 8.86
C GLN A 175 8.44 -32.47 9.50
N LYS A 176 8.04 -31.21 9.48
CA LYS A 176 6.81 -30.69 10.10
C LYS A 176 6.36 -29.41 9.39
N PRO A 177 5.08 -29.25 9.05
CA PRO A 177 4.55 -27.99 8.53
C PRO A 177 4.86 -26.81 9.44
N ILE A 178 5.14 -25.65 8.84
CA ILE A 178 5.38 -24.39 9.56
C ILE A 178 4.01 -23.74 9.80
N GLU A 179 3.64 -23.55 11.08
CA GLU A 179 2.29 -23.14 11.46
C GLU A 179 2.24 -21.72 12.02
N THR A 180 3.33 -21.25 12.68
CA THR A 180 3.28 -19.98 13.40
C THR A 180 4.35 -18.99 12.97
N THR A 181 4.11 -17.73 13.30
CA THR A 181 5.00 -16.61 12.96
C THR A 181 6.36 -16.72 13.65
N LEU A 182 6.40 -17.11 14.95
CA LEU A 182 7.68 -17.27 15.64
C LEU A 182 8.46 -18.49 15.13
N GLU A 183 7.77 -19.60 14.81
CA GLU A 183 8.42 -20.77 14.18
C GLU A 183 9.12 -20.36 12.87
N LEU A 184 8.44 -19.62 12.00
CA LEU A 184 9.02 -19.09 10.77
C LEU A 184 10.19 -18.12 11.05
N ALA A 185 10.03 -17.22 12.02
CA ALA A 185 11.08 -16.25 12.38
C ALA A 185 12.36 -16.95 12.87
N ASP A 186 12.24 -18.03 13.64
CA ASP A 186 13.37 -18.81 14.13
C ASP A 186 14.03 -19.62 13.01
N ILE A 187 13.27 -20.19 12.08
CA ILE A 187 13.80 -20.84 10.88
C ILE A 187 14.63 -19.84 10.06
N ILE A 188 14.12 -18.63 9.82
CA ILE A 188 14.83 -17.58 9.11
C ILE A 188 16.14 -17.23 9.83
N ARG A 189 16.09 -16.99 11.15
CA ARG A 189 17.28 -16.67 11.96
C ARG A 189 18.33 -17.76 11.88
N SER A 190 17.93 -19.03 11.93
CA SER A 190 18.84 -20.17 11.86
C SER A 190 19.58 -20.31 10.52
N ALA A 191 19.04 -19.70 9.45
CA ALA A 191 19.65 -19.70 8.12
C ALA A 191 20.65 -18.55 7.90
N MET A 192 20.73 -17.60 8.83
CA MET A 192 21.54 -16.40 8.67
C MET A 192 22.87 -16.49 9.40
N PRO A 193 23.97 -15.88 8.87
CA PRO A 193 25.23 -15.83 9.56
C PRO A 193 25.17 -14.90 10.78
N ALA A 194 26.05 -15.14 11.78
CA ALA A 194 26.10 -14.37 13.01
C ALA A 194 26.30 -12.85 12.79
N SER A 195 26.97 -12.45 11.71
CA SER A 195 27.12 -11.04 11.34
C SER A 195 25.80 -10.36 11.01
N ALA A 196 24.92 -11.05 10.28
CA ALA A 196 23.60 -10.54 9.94
C ALA A 196 22.67 -10.42 11.15
N LEU A 197 22.81 -11.33 12.12
CA LEU A 197 22.02 -11.31 13.36
C LEU A 197 22.37 -10.12 14.29
N ARG A 198 23.49 -9.44 14.06
CA ARG A 198 23.93 -8.25 14.82
C ARG A 198 23.45 -6.94 14.19
N GLU A 199 22.79 -6.97 13.02
CA GLU A 199 22.25 -5.79 12.39
C GLU A 199 21.12 -5.16 13.25
N LYS A 200 20.92 -3.84 13.13
CA LYS A 200 19.85 -3.13 13.89
C LYS A 200 18.43 -3.60 13.55
N GLN A 201 18.24 -4.10 12.33
CA GLN A 201 16.94 -4.61 11.88
C GLN A 201 16.77 -6.06 12.30
N HIS A 202 15.53 -6.41 12.67
CA HIS A 202 15.20 -7.80 12.98
C HIS A 202 15.46 -8.70 11.77
N PRO A 203 16.14 -9.86 11.92
CA PRO A 203 16.53 -10.73 10.81
C PRO A 203 15.35 -11.17 9.92
N ALA A 204 14.20 -11.46 10.52
CA ALA A 204 13.01 -11.90 9.78
C ALA A 204 12.27 -10.76 9.05
N LYS A 205 12.59 -9.47 9.26
CA LYS A 205 11.82 -8.34 8.73
C LYS A 205 11.64 -8.41 7.22
N ARG A 206 12.73 -8.63 6.48
CA ARG A 206 12.71 -8.67 5.00
C ARG A 206 11.95 -9.87 4.47
N SER A 207 12.13 -11.02 5.09
CA SER A 207 11.44 -12.26 4.71
C SER A 207 9.95 -12.17 4.98
N PHE A 208 9.53 -11.60 6.11
CA PHE A 208 8.11 -11.35 6.41
C PHE A 208 7.50 -10.37 5.42
N GLN A 209 8.20 -9.28 5.08
CA GLN A 209 7.77 -8.37 4.02
C GLN A 209 7.60 -9.12 2.69
N ALA A 210 8.54 -9.96 2.30
CA ALA A 210 8.49 -10.70 1.04
C ALA A 210 7.28 -11.64 0.97
N ILE A 211 7.04 -12.40 2.04
CA ILE A 211 5.91 -13.33 2.12
C ILE A 211 4.59 -12.56 2.11
N ARG A 212 4.49 -11.46 2.88
CA ARG A 212 3.32 -10.60 2.91
C ARG A 212 2.98 -10.04 1.52
N ILE A 213 3.98 -9.53 0.80
CA ILE A 213 3.81 -9.03 -0.57
C ILE A 213 3.31 -10.14 -1.49
N ALA A 214 3.84 -11.37 -1.35
CA ALA A 214 3.42 -12.51 -2.15
C ALA A 214 1.98 -12.94 -1.85
N VAL A 215 1.58 -12.97 -0.56
CA VAL A 215 0.22 -13.32 -0.12
C VAL A 215 -0.81 -12.35 -0.67
N ASN A 216 -0.50 -11.05 -0.67
CA ASN A 216 -1.46 -9.99 -0.96
C ASN A 216 -1.30 -9.37 -2.36
N ASP A 217 -0.38 -9.86 -3.17
CA ASP A 217 -0.01 -9.30 -4.49
C ASP A 217 0.18 -7.77 -4.49
N GLU A 218 0.80 -7.24 -3.41
CA GLU A 218 0.88 -5.79 -3.17
C GLU A 218 1.56 -5.03 -4.31
N LEU A 219 2.52 -5.63 -4.99
CA LEU A 219 3.23 -4.99 -6.12
C LEU A 219 2.50 -5.15 -7.45
N GLY A 220 1.83 -6.29 -7.67
CA GLY A 220 1.08 -6.54 -8.91
C GLY A 220 -0.13 -5.62 -9.07
N GLU A 221 -0.73 -5.20 -7.96
CA GLU A 221 -1.88 -4.30 -7.95
C GLU A 221 -1.55 -2.82 -8.21
N LEU A 222 -0.29 -2.40 -8.02
CA LEU A 222 0.10 -1.00 -8.19
C LEU A 222 -0.04 -0.48 -9.62
N PRO A 223 0.46 -1.15 -10.68
CA PRO A 223 0.32 -0.66 -12.04
C PRO A 223 -1.15 -0.47 -12.47
N PRO A 224 -2.06 -1.47 -12.32
CA PRO A 224 -3.46 -1.29 -12.69
C PRO A 224 -4.16 -0.20 -11.86
N MET A 225 -3.82 -0.06 -10.57
CA MET A 225 -4.33 1.01 -9.72
C MET A 225 -3.92 2.39 -10.27
N LEU A 226 -2.64 2.57 -10.64
CA LEU A 226 -2.15 3.84 -11.18
C LEU A 226 -2.74 4.16 -12.56
N ASP A 227 -3.00 3.15 -13.38
CA ASP A 227 -3.69 3.31 -14.67
C ASP A 227 -5.16 3.70 -14.48
N ALA A 228 -5.87 3.05 -13.55
CA ALA A 228 -7.23 3.39 -13.21
C ALA A 228 -7.33 4.82 -12.62
N ALA A 229 -6.39 5.21 -11.78
CA ALA A 229 -6.32 6.57 -11.24
C ALA A 229 -6.10 7.61 -12.35
N GLU A 230 -5.14 7.39 -13.26
CA GLU A 230 -4.91 8.30 -14.38
C GLU A 230 -6.13 8.44 -15.28
N LYS A 231 -6.83 7.34 -15.56
CA LYS A 231 -8.02 7.31 -16.42
C LYS A 231 -9.18 8.11 -15.83
N ASN A 232 -9.42 7.98 -14.53
CA ASN A 232 -10.63 8.49 -13.87
C ASN A 232 -10.43 9.87 -13.20
N LEU A 233 -9.22 10.43 -13.16
CA LEU A 233 -9.01 11.80 -12.71
C LEU A 233 -9.50 12.81 -13.73
N GLU A 234 -10.24 13.82 -13.28
CA GLU A 234 -10.57 15.01 -14.05
C GLU A 234 -9.30 15.88 -14.31
N PRO A 235 -9.26 16.67 -15.39
CA PRO A 235 -8.18 17.63 -15.60
C PRO A 235 -8.01 18.55 -14.36
N GLY A 236 -6.77 18.65 -13.87
CA GLY A 236 -6.45 19.36 -12.63
C GLY A 236 -6.70 18.53 -11.35
N GLY A 237 -7.29 17.34 -11.47
CA GLY A 237 -7.46 16.40 -10.36
C GLY A 237 -6.13 15.80 -9.91
N ARG A 238 -6.01 15.45 -8.65
CA ARG A 238 -4.73 15.05 -8.04
C ARG A 238 -4.72 13.63 -7.52
N LEU A 239 -3.63 12.93 -7.82
CA LEU A 239 -3.29 11.62 -7.26
C LEU A 239 -2.22 11.79 -6.20
N ALA A 240 -2.51 11.35 -4.96
CA ALA A 240 -1.59 11.30 -3.84
C ALA A 240 -1.37 9.83 -3.44
N VAL A 241 -0.12 9.35 -3.50
CA VAL A 241 0.23 7.96 -3.16
C VAL A 241 1.29 7.93 -2.09
N ILE A 242 0.96 7.32 -0.94
CA ILE A 242 1.92 7.01 0.12
C ILE A 242 2.40 5.57 -0.06
N THR A 243 3.71 5.37 -0.02
CA THR A 243 4.38 4.08 -0.05
C THR A 243 5.23 3.90 1.20
N PHE A 244 5.42 2.66 1.67
CA PHE A 244 6.15 2.35 2.91
C PHE A 244 7.44 1.56 2.69
N HIS A 245 7.71 1.10 1.47
CA HIS A 245 8.97 0.43 1.13
C HIS A 245 9.49 0.79 -0.26
N SER A 246 10.76 0.46 -0.50
CA SER A 246 11.52 0.83 -1.71
C SER A 246 10.90 0.34 -3.01
N LEU A 247 10.32 -0.87 -3.01
CA LEU A 247 9.74 -1.49 -4.22
C LEU A 247 8.48 -0.76 -4.67
N GLU A 248 7.57 -0.46 -3.74
CA GLU A 248 6.37 0.36 -4.04
C GLU A 248 6.77 1.72 -4.59
N ASP A 249 7.66 2.44 -3.87
CA ASP A 249 8.11 3.77 -4.27
C ASP A 249 8.75 3.77 -5.66
N ARG A 250 9.48 2.71 -6.01
CA ARG A 250 10.11 2.53 -7.32
C ARG A 250 9.06 2.40 -8.43
N ILE A 251 8.02 1.58 -8.21
CA ILE A 251 6.93 1.37 -9.17
C ILE A 251 6.15 2.67 -9.37
N VAL A 252 5.70 3.31 -8.28
CA VAL A 252 4.94 4.57 -8.33
C VAL A 252 5.76 5.66 -9.02
N LYS A 253 7.03 5.85 -8.62
CA LYS A 253 7.94 6.82 -9.24
C LYS A 253 8.05 6.59 -10.75
N LYS A 254 8.34 5.35 -11.16
CA LYS A 254 8.54 5.00 -12.58
C LYS A 254 7.26 5.27 -13.39
N LYS A 255 6.11 4.85 -12.87
CA LYS A 255 4.82 5.04 -13.55
C LYS A 255 4.46 6.52 -13.68
N LEU A 256 4.59 7.30 -12.61
CA LEU A 256 4.32 8.74 -12.67
C LEU A 256 5.28 9.48 -13.62
N GLN A 257 6.55 9.09 -13.67
CA GLN A 257 7.51 9.63 -14.64
C GLN A 257 7.12 9.28 -16.07
N GLU A 258 6.68 8.05 -16.33
CA GLU A 258 6.20 7.61 -17.64
C GLU A 258 4.95 8.41 -18.07
N LEU A 259 3.99 8.61 -17.17
CA LEU A 259 2.78 9.40 -17.45
C LEU A 259 3.08 10.90 -17.67
N ALA A 260 4.10 11.42 -17.00
CA ALA A 260 4.54 12.80 -17.15
C ALA A 260 5.44 13.03 -18.38
N GLN A 261 5.89 11.95 -19.02
CA GLN A 261 6.75 12.05 -20.19
C GLN A 261 5.94 12.47 -21.41
N GLY A 262 6.35 13.61 -21.99
CA GLY A 262 5.80 14.10 -23.26
C GLY A 262 6.42 13.42 -24.47
N CYS A 263 6.85 14.23 -25.44
CA CYS A 263 7.48 13.76 -26.65
C CYS A 263 8.68 12.83 -26.37
N ILE A 264 8.74 11.71 -27.10
CA ILE A 264 9.82 10.70 -27.05
C ILE A 264 10.61 10.63 -28.36
N CYS A 265 10.37 11.58 -29.28
CA CYS A 265 11.15 11.66 -30.51
C CYS A 265 12.63 11.98 -30.21
N PRO A 266 13.57 11.51 -31.03
CA PRO A 266 14.94 11.94 -30.94
C PRO A 266 15.07 13.49 -31.02
N PRO A 267 15.98 14.09 -30.23
CA PRO A 267 16.14 15.56 -30.22
C PRO A 267 16.43 16.18 -31.57
N GLU A 268 16.99 15.40 -32.51
CA GLU A 268 17.35 15.82 -33.86
C GLU A 268 16.14 15.98 -34.78
N PHE A 269 14.96 15.50 -34.40
CA PHE A 269 13.77 15.61 -35.22
C PHE A 269 13.25 17.06 -35.21
N PRO A 270 13.08 17.70 -36.39
CA PRO A 270 12.64 19.09 -36.47
C PRO A 270 11.17 19.26 -36.01
N VAL A 271 10.37 18.19 -36.10
CA VAL A 271 8.96 18.19 -35.71
C VAL A 271 8.63 16.89 -34.94
N CYS A 272 7.82 17.01 -33.89
CA CYS A 272 7.34 15.86 -33.15
C CYS A 272 6.42 14.99 -34.01
N VAL A 273 6.79 13.72 -34.20
CA VAL A 273 6.00 12.72 -34.96
C VAL A 273 5.32 11.68 -34.05
N CYS A 274 5.65 11.61 -32.76
CA CYS A 274 5.06 10.63 -31.86
C CYS A 274 3.69 11.02 -31.34
N GLY A 275 3.29 12.29 -31.42
CA GLY A 275 2.01 12.81 -30.92
C GLY A 275 1.79 12.68 -29.40
N ARG A 276 2.80 12.18 -28.66
CA ARG A 276 2.70 11.93 -27.23
C ARG A 276 2.66 13.25 -26.45
N LYS A 277 1.64 13.36 -25.59
CA LYS A 277 1.50 14.47 -24.62
C LYS A 277 1.63 13.93 -23.20
N PRO A 278 2.15 14.73 -22.25
CA PRO A 278 2.08 14.36 -20.84
C PRO A 278 0.63 14.14 -20.43
N LYS A 279 0.38 13.07 -19.67
CA LYS A 279 -0.94 12.78 -19.09
C LYS A 279 -1.08 13.38 -17.70
N VAL A 280 0.05 13.54 -17.01
CA VAL A 280 0.11 14.15 -15.68
C VAL A 280 1.30 15.10 -15.55
N LYS A 281 1.19 16.04 -14.64
CA LYS A 281 2.28 16.91 -14.15
C LYS A 281 2.73 16.40 -12.79
N LEU A 282 4.03 16.19 -12.60
CA LEU A 282 4.58 15.83 -11.30
C LEU A 282 4.55 17.05 -10.37
N ILE A 283 3.72 17.01 -9.33
CA ILE A 283 3.71 18.02 -8.27
C ILE A 283 4.92 17.82 -7.36
N THR A 284 5.26 16.56 -7.04
CA THR A 284 6.44 16.24 -6.26
C THR A 284 7.51 15.60 -7.14
N ARG A 285 8.66 16.28 -7.34
CA ARG A 285 9.84 15.67 -8.00
C ARG A 285 10.58 14.70 -7.07
N LYS A 286 10.70 15.07 -5.78
CA LYS A 286 11.18 14.20 -4.68
C LYS A 286 9.98 13.84 -3.83
N PRO A 287 9.95 12.64 -3.19
CA PRO A 287 8.86 12.30 -2.30
C PRO A 287 8.86 13.24 -1.08
N ILE A 288 7.68 13.57 -0.60
CA ILE A 288 7.51 14.18 0.72
C ILE A 288 7.67 13.05 1.76
N VAL A 289 8.38 13.32 2.83
CA VAL A 289 8.62 12.40 3.94
C VAL A 289 8.21 13.05 5.26
N SER A 290 7.93 12.23 6.26
CA SER A 290 7.49 12.69 7.58
C SER A 290 8.56 13.54 8.26
N GLY A 291 8.10 14.66 8.87
CA GLY A 291 8.93 15.52 9.69
C GLY A 291 9.29 14.92 11.05
N GLU A 292 10.19 15.58 11.77
CA GLU A 292 10.67 15.11 13.08
C GLU A 292 9.55 15.02 14.13
N GLU A 293 8.61 15.95 14.13
CA GLU A 293 7.45 15.96 15.03
C GLU A 293 6.55 14.74 14.79
N GLU A 294 6.22 14.45 13.53
CA GLU A 294 5.42 13.27 13.20
C GLU A 294 6.16 11.97 13.57
N LEU A 295 7.48 11.92 13.33
CA LEU A 295 8.29 10.73 13.65
C LEU A 295 8.40 10.48 15.16
N ALA A 296 8.36 11.53 15.99
CA ALA A 296 8.35 11.40 17.43
C ALA A 296 7.03 10.81 17.95
N GLU A 297 5.89 11.20 17.33
CA GLU A 297 4.55 10.71 17.68
C GLU A 297 4.19 9.39 16.99
N ASN A 298 4.62 9.20 15.74
CA ASN A 298 4.29 8.05 14.91
C ASN A 298 5.56 7.46 14.24
N PRO A 299 6.33 6.59 14.94
CA PRO A 299 7.52 5.97 14.38
C PRO A 299 7.26 5.12 13.10
N ARG A 300 6.00 4.71 12.85
CA ARG A 300 5.61 3.95 11.64
C ARG A 300 5.69 4.79 10.38
N ALA A 301 5.59 6.12 10.50
CA ALA A 301 5.75 7.06 9.39
C ALA A 301 7.19 7.14 8.82
N ARG A 302 8.17 6.54 9.52
CA ARG A 302 9.60 6.62 9.17
C ARG A 302 9.94 6.22 7.74
N SER A 303 9.23 5.26 7.18
CA SER A 303 9.49 4.75 5.83
C SER A 303 8.53 5.33 4.79
N ALA A 304 7.58 6.16 5.23
CA ALA A 304 6.55 6.72 4.37
C ALA A 304 7.14 7.70 3.34
N LYS A 305 6.63 7.63 2.13
CA LYS A 305 6.99 8.52 1.01
C LYS A 305 5.72 8.89 0.26
N LEU A 306 5.36 10.15 0.28
CA LEU A 306 4.24 10.66 -0.49
C LEU A 306 4.71 11.17 -1.85
N ARG A 307 4.07 10.69 -2.91
CA ARG A 307 4.21 11.22 -4.27
C ARG A 307 2.89 11.75 -4.79
N VAL A 308 2.96 12.88 -5.48
CA VAL A 308 1.78 13.60 -5.97
C VAL A 308 1.95 13.93 -7.45
N ALA A 309 0.90 13.66 -8.21
CA ALA A 309 0.76 14.08 -9.60
C ALA A 309 -0.61 14.73 -9.83
N GLU A 310 -0.69 15.62 -10.82
CA GLU A 310 -1.90 16.32 -11.24
C GLU A 310 -2.22 15.93 -12.67
N LYS A 311 -3.46 15.61 -12.96
CA LYS A 311 -3.94 15.30 -14.32
C LYS A 311 -3.83 16.53 -15.24
N CYS A 312 -3.31 16.36 -16.46
CA CYS A 312 -3.19 17.44 -17.46
C CYS A 312 -4.53 17.78 -18.11
#